data_aff1ffdbaf2683847c0d18642d50ea10
#
_entry.id   aff1ffdbaf2683847c0d18642d50ea10
#
_cell.length_a   1.000
_cell.length_b   1.000
_cell.length_c   1.000
_cell.angle_alpha   90.00
_cell.angle_beta   90.00
_cell.angle_gamma   90.00
#
_symmetry.space_group_name_H-M   'P 1'
#
loop_
_entity.id
_entity.type
_entity.pdbx_description
1 polymer ?
#
loop_
_entity_poly.entity_id
_entity_poly.type
_entity_poly.pdbx_seq_one_letter_code
_entity_poly.pdbx_strand_id
1 'polypeptide(L)'
;MSEQPRPEPAGLFDELSPLLAQVVTPVQYVGGEINARLRPWGDSQVHWVLMYPDTYGVGQPNQGLAILYEVINELGWASAERSFSVWPDLEALMRAHGLPQFTLESHRPVRAYDVLGVGLSTELGCTNLLNALDLAGVPLHSDERTMDDPLVLIGGHCAFNPEPVADFIDVAVLGDGEEASVELSRIVRDWRLAGCPGGRDGVLEVLAATG
;
A
#
# COMPACT_ATOMS: atom_id res chain seq x y z
N MET A 1 1.64 -28.05 5.56
CA MET A 1 0.97 -27.84 4.28
C MET A 1 1.69 -26.69 3.62
N SER A 2 2.34 -26.87 2.48
CA SER A 2 2.97 -25.78 1.76
C SER A 2 1.85 -24.88 1.22
N GLU A 3 1.76 -23.67 1.75
CA GLU A 3 0.85 -22.67 1.23
C GLU A 3 1.21 -22.43 -0.24
N GLN A 4 0.23 -22.56 -1.12
CA GLN A 4 0.44 -22.20 -2.52
C GLN A 4 0.67 -20.68 -2.57
N PRO A 5 1.69 -20.21 -3.31
CA PRO A 5 1.91 -18.78 -3.46
C PRO A 5 0.62 -18.12 -3.96
N ARG A 6 0.28 -16.95 -3.42
CA ARG A 6 -0.86 -16.18 -3.93
C ARG A 6 -0.71 -16.02 -5.44
N PRO A 7 -1.80 -16.22 -6.21
CA PRO A 7 -1.75 -15.98 -7.65
C PRO A 7 -1.36 -14.52 -7.90
N GLU A 8 -0.57 -14.30 -8.92
CA GLU A 8 -0.20 -12.95 -9.34
C GLU A 8 -1.46 -12.16 -9.74
N PRO A 9 -1.75 -11.01 -9.11
CA PRO A 9 -2.88 -10.20 -9.51
C PRO A 9 -2.65 -9.58 -10.89
N ALA A 10 -3.72 -9.53 -11.70
CA ALA A 10 -3.66 -8.88 -13.01
C ALA A 10 -3.39 -7.37 -12.87
N GLY A 11 -2.56 -6.83 -13.73
CA GLY A 11 -2.41 -5.38 -13.86
C GLY A 11 -3.61 -4.77 -14.58
N LEU A 12 -4.01 -3.57 -14.17
CA LEU A 12 -5.19 -2.85 -14.68
C LEU A 12 -4.86 -1.92 -15.86
N PHE A 13 -3.64 -1.94 -16.38
CA PHE A 13 -3.22 -0.93 -17.36
C PHE A 13 -4.02 -0.98 -18.66
N ASP A 14 -4.45 -2.16 -19.10
CA ASP A 14 -5.23 -2.32 -20.33
C ASP A 14 -6.62 -1.68 -20.20
N GLU A 15 -7.25 -1.76 -19.01
CA GLU A 15 -8.53 -1.11 -18.70
C GLU A 15 -8.37 0.38 -18.41
N LEU A 16 -7.25 0.77 -17.77
CA LEU A 16 -6.94 2.15 -17.41
C LEU A 16 -6.55 2.99 -18.63
N SER A 17 -5.73 2.45 -19.53
CA SER A 17 -5.14 3.17 -20.65
C SER A 17 -6.15 3.93 -21.53
N PRO A 18 -7.33 3.38 -21.91
CA PRO A 18 -8.32 4.12 -22.66
C PRO A 18 -8.92 5.31 -21.91
N LEU A 19 -8.95 5.28 -20.58
CA LEU A 19 -9.47 6.34 -19.73
C LEU A 19 -8.50 7.52 -19.65
N LEU A 20 -7.20 7.24 -19.74
CA LEU A 20 -6.16 8.27 -19.64
C LEU A 20 -6.25 9.34 -20.73
N ALA A 21 -6.88 9.04 -21.86
CA ALA A 21 -7.13 10.03 -22.90
C ALA A 21 -8.17 11.10 -22.50
N GLN A 22 -8.91 10.88 -21.42
CA GLN A 22 -9.99 11.74 -20.94
C GLN A 22 -9.60 12.59 -19.72
N VAL A 23 -8.38 12.40 -19.18
CA VAL A 23 -7.90 13.13 -18.00
C VAL A 23 -6.90 14.22 -18.37
N VAL A 24 -6.75 15.20 -17.48
CA VAL A 24 -5.92 16.39 -17.73
C VAL A 24 -4.44 16.06 -17.76
N THR A 25 -3.97 15.15 -16.90
CA THR A 25 -2.53 14.84 -16.73
C THR A 25 -2.26 13.33 -16.72
N PRO A 26 -2.43 12.65 -17.88
CA PRO A 26 -2.35 11.19 -17.95
C PRO A 26 -0.96 10.63 -17.56
N VAL A 27 0.11 11.41 -17.75
CA VAL A 27 1.50 10.98 -17.47
C VAL A 27 1.72 10.58 -16.00
N GLN A 28 0.91 11.07 -15.07
CA GLN A 28 0.99 10.72 -13.65
C GLN A 28 0.61 9.26 -13.34
N TYR A 29 0.01 8.58 -14.30
CA TYR A 29 -0.60 7.26 -14.10
C TYR A 29 0.01 6.16 -14.98
N VAL A 30 1.01 6.48 -15.80
CA VAL A 30 1.55 5.51 -16.77
C VAL A 30 2.72 4.69 -16.22
N GLY A 31 3.30 5.08 -15.08
CA GLY A 31 4.49 4.42 -14.54
C GLY A 31 5.74 4.64 -15.41
N GLY A 32 6.70 3.71 -15.29
CA GLY A 32 7.94 3.79 -16.08
C GLY A 32 8.99 4.73 -15.50
N GLU A 33 8.90 5.02 -14.21
CA GLU A 33 9.88 5.85 -13.49
C GLU A 33 11.30 5.25 -13.62
N ILE A 34 12.31 6.12 -13.77
CA ILE A 34 13.71 5.70 -13.98
C ILE A 34 14.20 4.78 -12.86
N ASN A 35 13.73 5.00 -11.62
CA ASN A 35 14.09 4.22 -10.44
C ASN A 35 13.06 3.15 -10.09
N ALA A 36 12.11 2.83 -10.98
CA ALA A 36 11.14 1.79 -10.72
C ALA A 36 11.80 0.42 -10.62
N ARG A 37 11.47 -0.32 -9.57
CA ARG A 37 11.93 -1.70 -9.35
C ARG A 37 10.74 -2.63 -9.52
N LEU A 38 10.61 -3.22 -10.70
CA LEU A 38 9.65 -4.26 -10.97
C LEU A 38 10.27 -5.61 -10.68
N ARG A 39 9.60 -6.39 -9.84
CA ARG A 39 10.00 -7.75 -9.53
C ARG A 39 8.86 -8.71 -9.88
N PRO A 40 9.15 -9.91 -10.43
CA PRO A 40 8.13 -10.94 -10.60
C PRO A 40 7.43 -11.21 -9.26
N TRP A 41 6.11 -11.31 -9.28
CA TRP A 41 5.31 -11.48 -8.05
C TRP A 41 5.76 -12.69 -7.22
N GLY A 42 6.02 -13.81 -7.89
CA GLY A 42 6.44 -15.06 -7.24
C GLY A 42 7.83 -15.03 -6.58
N ASP A 43 8.65 -14.01 -6.88
CA ASP A 43 9.99 -13.89 -6.32
C ASP A 43 10.00 -13.20 -4.94
N SER A 44 8.86 -12.64 -4.50
CA SER A 44 8.72 -11.96 -3.22
C SER A 44 7.82 -12.74 -2.28
N GLN A 45 8.17 -12.72 -0.99
CA GLN A 45 7.42 -13.36 0.09
C GLN A 45 6.47 -12.38 0.79
N VAL A 46 6.75 -11.07 0.68
CA VAL A 46 5.92 -9.98 1.21
C VAL A 46 5.85 -8.87 0.18
N HIS A 47 4.64 -8.41 -0.07
CA HIS A 47 4.35 -7.34 -1.04
C HIS A 47 3.81 -6.11 -0.33
N TRP A 48 4.47 -4.99 -0.52
CA TRP A 48 4.09 -3.69 0.02
C TRP A 48 3.52 -2.78 -1.05
N VAL A 49 2.49 -2.02 -0.67
CA VAL A 49 2.18 -0.75 -1.30
C VAL A 49 2.66 0.36 -0.36
N LEU A 50 3.50 1.24 -0.88
CA LEU A 50 3.85 2.49 -0.22
C LEU A 50 2.99 3.60 -0.81
N MET A 51 2.04 4.08 -0.04
CA MET A 51 1.09 5.08 -0.48
C MET A 51 1.41 6.45 0.15
N TYR A 52 1.45 7.46 -0.70
CA TYR A 52 1.34 8.83 -0.25
C TYR A 52 -0.08 9.33 -0.59
N PRO A 53 -0.91 9.71 0.42
CA PRO A 53 -2.31 10.04 0.21
C PRO A 53 -2.50 11.47 -0.31
N ASP A 54 -1.80 11.79 -1.38
CA ASP A 54 -1.89 12.99 -2.18
C ASP A 54 -1.55 12.63 -3.63
N THR A 55 -1.68 13.59 -4.54
CA THR A 55 -1.42 13.38 -5.96
C THR A 55 0.03 13.03 -6.24
N TYR A 56 0.28 12.40 -7.39
CA TYR A 56 1.62 12.03 -7.86
C TYR A 56 2.62 13.21 -7.77
N GLY A 57 2.21 14.41 -8.17
CA GLY A 57 3.09 15.59 -8.16
C GLY A 57 3.58 16.01 -6.78
N VAL A 58 2.84 15.66 -5.72
CA VAL A 58 3.18 15.91 -4.31
C VAL A 58 3.90 14.72 -3.70
N GLY A 59 3.41 13.52 -3.96
CA GLY A 59 3.90 12.29 -3.34
C GLY A 59 5.21 11.76 -3.95
N GLN A 60 5.39 11.83 -5.27
CA GLN A 60 6.57 11.30 -5.95
C GLN A 60 7.90 11.90 -5.47
N PRO A 61 8.02 13.22 -5.22
CA PRO A 61 9.26 13.79 -4.71
C PRO A 61 9.47 13.57 -3.20
N ASN A 62 8.58 12.87 -2.49
CA ASN A 62 8.72 12.64 -1.07
C ASN A 62 9.90 11.71 -0.77
N GLN A 63 10.91 12.23 -0.06
CA GLN A 63 12.13 11.49 0.24
C GLN A 63 11.90 10.30 1.18
N GLY A 64 11.02 10.44 2.18
CA GLY A 64 10.70 9.34 3.10
C GLY A 64 10.11 8.14 2.34
N LEU A 65 9.16 8.40 1.43
CA LEU A 65 8.59 7.35 0.58
C LEU A 65 9.68 6.69 -0.29
N ALA A 66 10.57 7.50 -0.89
CA ALA A 66 11.64 6.99 -1.75
C ALA A 66 12.64 6.13 -0.98
N ILE A 67 13.00 6.53 0.25
CA ILE A 67 13.91 5.76 1.11
C ILE A 67 13.28 4.42 1.48
N LEU A 68 12.04 4.39 1.95
CA LEU A 68 11.34 3.15 2.30
C LEU A 68 11.18 2.22 1.09
N TYR A 69 10.90 2.79 -0.08
CA TYR A 69 10.83 2.04 -1.33
C TYR A 69 12.13 1.31 -1.64
N GLU A 70 13.28 1.99 -1.51
CA GLU A 70 14.59 1.38 -1.71
C GLU A 70 14.89 0.33 -0.64
N VAL A 71 14.71 0.67 0.65
CA VAL A 71 14.98 -0.22 1.79
C VAL A 71 14.24 -1.55 1.66
N ILE A 72 12.94 -1.52 1.37
CA ILE A 72 12.14 -2.74 1.24
C ILE A 72 12.57 -3.55 0.00
N ASN A 73 12.80 -2.89 -1.13
CA ASN A 73 13.20 -3.57 -2.36
C ASN A 73 14.63 -4.15 -2.30
N GLU A 74 15.51 -3.62 -1.42
CA GLU A 74 16.84 -4.19 -1.18
C GLU A 74 16.83 -5.49 -0.39
N LEU A 75 15.75 -5.82 0.32
CA LEU A 75 15.65 -7.07 1.08
C LEU A 75 15.74 -8.33 0.22
N GLY A 76 15.47 -8.24 -1.07
CA GLY A 76 15.56 -9.36 -2.01
C GLY A 76 14.42 -10.39 -1.94
N TRP A 77 13.73 -10.48 -0.81
CA TRP A 77 12.58 -11.36 -0.55
C TRP A 77 11.27 -10.58 -0.30
N ALA A 78 11.32 -9.27 -0.28
CA ALA A 78 10.16 -8.39 -0.24
C ALA A 78 10.14 -7.50 -1.48
N SER A 79 8.98 -6.97 -1.84
CA SER A 79 8.82 -5.98 -2.89
C SER A 79 7.93 -4.84 -2.42
N ALA A 80 8.22 -3.65 -2.88
CA ALA A 80 7.38 -2.48 -2.64
C ALA A 80 7.08 -1.80 -3.97
N GLU A 81 5.83 -1.38 -4.14
CA GLU A 81 5.36 -0.54 -5.23
C GLU A 81 4.69 0.71 -4.65
N ARG A 82 4.63 1.78 -5.43
CA ARG A 82 4.11 3.07 -4.98
C ARG A 82 2.67 3.27 -5.43
N SER A 83 1.89 3.98 -4.63
CA SER A 83 0.55 4.42 -4.98
C SER A 83 0.33 5.86 -4.55
N PHE A 84 -0.45 6.61 -5.31
CA PHE A 84 -0.79 8.01 -5.06
C PHE A 84 -2.28 8.21 -5.24
N SER A 85 -2.85 9.21 -4.55
CA SER A 85 -4.23 9.60 -4.81
C SER A 85 -4.39 10.07 -6.25
N VAL A 86 -5.45 9.62 -6.88
CA VAL A 86 -5.79 10.06 -8.23
C VAL A 86 -6.54 11.39 -8.22
N TRP A 87 -6.44 12.17 -9.29
CA TRP A 87 -7.23 13.38 -9.44
C TRP A 87 -8.72 13.05 -9.63
N PRO A 88 -9.63 13.98 -9.28
CA PRO A 88 -11.07 13.73 -9.36
C PRO A 88 -11.57 13.33 -10.76
N ASP A 89 -10.91 13.77 -11.84
CA ASP A 89 -11.24 13.39 -13.20
C ASP A 89 -11.01 11.90 -13.47
N LEU A 90 -9.85 11.37 -13.04
CA LEU A 90 -9.58 9.94 -13.15
C LEU A 90 -10.41 9.15 -12.13
N GLU A 91 -10.56 9.63 -10.90
CA GLU A 91 -11.37 8.95 -9.89
C GLU A 91 -12.81 8.72 -10.35
N ALA A 92 -13.43 9.73 -10.95
CA ALA A 92 -14.78 9.60 -11.48
C ALA A 92 -14.88 8.52 -12.56
N LEU A 93 -13.89 8.42 -13.44
CA LEU A 93 -13.81 7.38 -14.47
C LEU A 93 -13.57 6.00 -13.84
N MET A 94 -12.66 5.89 -12.89
CA MET A 94 -12.38 4.62 -12.19
C MET A 94 -13.64 4.09 -11.50
N ARG A 95 -14.34 4.94 -10.76
CA ARG A 95 -15.62 4.57 -10.10
C ARG A 95 -16.68 4.15 -11.12
N ALA A 96 -16.81 4.86 -12.23
CA ALA A 96 -17.78 4.53 -13.30
C ALA A 96 -17.48 3.18 -13.97
N HIS A 97 -16.21 2.78 -14.04
CA HIS A 97 -15.77 1.52 -14.68
C HIS A 97 -15.45 0.41 -13.68
N GLY A 98 -15.62 0.64 -12.38
CA GLY A 98 -15.32 -0.35 -11.34
C GLY A 98 -13.82 -0.66 -11.19
N LEU A 99 -12.95 0.28 -11.57
CA LEU A 99 -11.50 0.12 -11.43
C LEU A 99 -11.06 0.56 -10.02
N PRO A 100 -10.35 -0.29 -9.28
CA PRO A 100 -9.86 0.04 -7.94
C PRO A 100 -8.60 0.89 -7.97
N GLN A 101 -8.22 1.44 -6.80
CA GLN A 101 -6.91 2.06 -6.58
C GLN A 101 -5.80 1.08 -6.92
N PHE A 102 -4.75 1.58 -7.58
CA PHE A 102 -3.67 0.77 -8.17
C PHE A 102 -2.27 1.28 -7.81
N THR A 103 -1.28 0.42 -8.02
CA THR A 103 0.14 0.77 -7.88
C THR A 103 0.69 1.35 -9.19
N LEU A 104 1.67 2.25 -9.09
CA LEU A 104 2.23 2.95 -10.24
C LEU A 104 3.11 2.05 -11.12
N GLU A 105 3.85 1.11 -10.52
CA GLU A 105 4.83 0.28 -11.22
C GLU A 105 4.18 -0.79 -12.08
N SER A 106 3.29 -1.58 -11.49
CA SER A 106 2.66 -2.73 -12.16
C SER A 106 1.18 -2.55 -12.45
N HIS A 107 0.58 -1.44 -11.99
CA HIS A 107 -0.85 -1.16 -12.08
C HIS A 107 -1.74 -2.25 -11.46
N ARG A 108 -1.23 -2.94 -10.44
CA ARG A 108 -2.01 -3.94 -9.70
C ARG A 108 -2.93 -3.30 -8.67
N PRO A 109 -4.08 -3.91 -8.38
CA PRO A 109 -4.96 -3.44 -7.32
C PRO A 109 -4.24 -3.38 -5.96
N VAL A 110 -4.36 -2.25 -5.25
CA VAL A 110 -3.75 -2.05 -3.92
C VAL A 110 -4.19 -3.12 -2.93
N ARG A 111 -5.45 -3.54 -2.98
CA ARG A 111 -6.01 -4.57 -2.08
C ARG A 111 -5.30 -5.93 -2.19
N ALA A 112 -4.64 -6.22 -3.31
CA ALA A 112 -4.00 -7.51 -3.53
C ALA A 112 -2.68 -7.70 -2.77
N TYR A 113 -2.15 -6.64 -2.17
CA TYR A 113 -0.88 -6.65 -1.46
C TYR A 113 -1.04 -7.12 0.00
N ASP A 114 0.09 -7.40 0.66
CA ASP A 114 0.11 -7.85 2.06
C ASP A 114 0.05 -6.68 3.02
N VAL A 115 0.70 -5.59 2.66
CA VAL A 115 0.83 -4.40 3.49
C VAL A 115 0.58 -3.14 2.67
N LEU A 116 -0.26 -2.26 3.18
CA LEU A 116 -0.48 -0.90 2.71
C LEU A 116 0.13 0.07 3.73
N GLY A 117 1.34 0.52 3.48
CA GLY A 117 2.03 1.53 4.29
C GLY A 117 1.72 2.94 3.76
N VAL A 118 1.08 3.75 4.58
CA VAL A 118 0.63 5.09 4.21
C VAL A 118 1.45 6.15 4.92
N GLY A 119 2.09 7.02 4.16
CA GLY A 119 2.86 8.15 4.67
C GLY A 119 1.97 9.36 4.99
N LEU A 120 1.56 9.52 6.24
CA LEU A 120 0.76 10.66 6.71
C LEU A 120 1.66 11.76 7.26
N SER A 121 1.96 12.75 6.42
CA SER A 121 2.79 13.91 6.79
C SER A 121 1.98 15.07 7.35
N THR A 122 0.69 15.16 7.01
CA THR A 122 -0.24 16.20 7.45
C THR A 122 -1.63 15.63 7.67
N GLU A 123 -2.45 16.26 8.51
CA GLU A 123 -3.83 15.85 8.79
C GLU A 123 -4.75 15.96 7.56
N LEU A 124 -4.38 16.76 6.56
CA LEU A 124 -5.09 16.84 5.28
C LEU A 124 -5.09 15.47 4.55
N GLY A 125 -4.09 14.63 4.82
CA GLY A 125 -4.02 13.28 4.28
C GLY A 125 -5.06 12.30 4.86
N CYS A 126 -5.67 12.59 6.01
CA CYS A 126 -6.61 11.66 6.66
C CYS A 126 -7.83 11.35 5.79
N THR A 127 -8.46 12.38 5.21
CA THR A 127 -9.61 12.16 4.31
C THR A 127 -9.21 11.49 3.00
N ASN A 128 -8.01 11.78 2.50
CA ASN A 128 -7.47 11.14 1.30
C ASN A 128 -7.15 9.66 1.55
N LEU A 129 -6.68 9.30 2.77
CA LEU A 129 -6.52 7.90 3.18
C LEU A 129 -7.86 7.15 3.09
N LEU A 130 -8.93 7.71 3.66
CA LEU A 130 -10.25 7.08 3.62
C LEU A 130 -10.76 6.91 2.17
N ASN A 131 -10.61 7.94 1.34
CA ASN A 131 -10.97 7.86 -0.07
C ASN A 131 -10.17 6.79 -0.82
N ALA A 132 -8.87 6.65 -0.50
CA ALA A 132 -8.02 5.65 -1.12
C ALA A 132 -8.39 4.22 -0.70
N LEU A 133 -8.74 4.00 0.58
CA LEU A 133 -9.23 2.70 1.06
C LEU A 133 -10.54 2.32 0.37
N ASP A 134 -11.49 3.28 0.29
CA ASP A 134 -12.78 3.07 -0.39
C ASP A 134 -12.56 2.74 -1.88
N LEU A 135 -11.74 3.52 -2.58
CA LEU A 135 -11.44 3.28 -4.00
C LEU A 135 -10.68 1.95 -4.21
N ALA A 136 -9.85 1.53 -3.25
CA ALA A 136 -9.17 0.24 -3.28
C ALA A 136 -10.10 -0.94 -3.00
N GLY A 137 -11.31 -0.70 -2.50
CA GLY A 137 -12.22 -1.72 -2.02
C GLY A 137 -11.74 -2.42 -0.75
N VAL A 138 -10.87 -1.75 0.02
CA VAL A 138 -10.44 -2.19 1.36
C VAL A 138 -11.48 -1.68 2.37
N PRO A 139 -12.00 -2.54 3.26
CA PRO A 139 -12.95 -2.10 4.29
C PRO A 139 -12.39 -0.91 5.08
N LEU A 140 -13.22 0.13 5.27
CA LEU A 140 -12.77 1.34 5.95
C LEU A 140 -12.39 1.02 7.39
N HIS A 141 -13.31 0.42 8.14
CA HIS A 141 -13.04 0.03 9.52
C HIS A 141 -12.08 -1.16 9.61
N SER A 142 -11.10 -1.06 10.49
CA SER A 142 -10.07 -2.08 10.67
C SER A 142 -10.63 -3.42 11.15
N ASP A 143 -11.68 -3.41 11.95
CA ASP A 143 -12.37 -4.59 12.48
C ASP A 143 -13.23 -5.35 11.43
N GLU A 144 -13.51 -4.72 10.29
CA GLU A 144 -14.20 -5.36 9.15
C GLU A 144 -13.24 -6.10 8.21
N ARG A 145 -11.91 -5.90 8.37
CA ARG A 145 -10.91 -6.49 7.48
C ARG A 145 -10.66 -7.96 7.78
N THR A 146 -10.40 -8.69 6.72
CA THR A 146 -10.14 -10.13 6.73
C THR A 146 -8.71 -10.45 6.31
N MET A 147 -8.39 -11.73 6.19
CA MET A 147 -7.10 -12.20 5.68
C MET A 147 -6.87 -11.86 4.20
N ASP A 148 -7.92 -11.51 3.47
CA ASP A 148 -7.85 -11.12 2.06
C ASP A 148 -7.52 -9.62 1.87
N ASP A 149 -7.50 -8.86 2.98
CA ASP A 149 -7.22 -7.43 2.98
C ASP A 149 -5.78 -7.14 3.45
N PRO A 150 -5.13 -6.09 2.95
CA PRO A 150 -3.81 -5.71 3.42
C PRO A 150 -3.82 -5.28 4.89
N LEU A 151 -2.69 -5.38 5.56
CA LEU A 151 -2.44 -4.65 6.80
C LEU A 151 -2.27 -3.17 6.46
N VAL A 152 -3.09 -2.31 7.03
CA VAL A 152 -3.04 -0.86 6.81
C VAL A 152 -2.22 -0.20 7.90
N LEU A 153 -1.06 0.29 7.54
CA LEU A 153 -0.12 0.94 8.45
C LEU A 153 -0.02 2.43 8.13
N ILE A 154 0.08 3.27 9.14
CA ILE A 154 0.45 4.67 8.95
C ILE A 154 1.81 4.97 9.54
N GLY A 155 2.56 5.84 8.88
CA GLY A 155 3.83 6.40 9.37
C GLY A 155 3.91 7.89 9.06
N GLY A 156 4.96 8.54 9.54
CA GLY A 156 5.17 9.98 9.36
C GLY A 156 4.67 10.81 10.55
N HIS A 157 4.67 12.14 10.41
CA HIS A 157 4.42 13.05 11.54
C HIS A 157 3.03 12.86 12.19
N CYS A 158 2.01 12.56 11.41
CA CYS A 158 0.66 12.37 11.94
C CYS A 158 0.46 11.04 12.67
N ALA A 159 1.38 10.07 12.51
CA ALA A 159 1.33 8.82 13.26
C ALA A 159 1.51 9.01 14.77
N PHE A 160 2.11 10.13 15.22
CA PHE A 160 2.22 10.48 16.64
C PHE A 160 0.89 10.87 17.29
N ASN A 161 -0.13 11.20 16.48
CA ASN A 161 -1.51 11.42 16.94
C ASN A 161 -2.46 10.65 16.01
N PRO A 162 -2.56 9.32 16.16
CA PRO A 162 -3.35 8.48 15.26
C PRO A 162 -4.86 8.55 15.51
N GLU A 163 -5.31 9.13 16.62
CA GLU A 163 -6.71 9.18 17.04
C GLU A 163 -7.71 9.55 15.92
N PRO A 164 -7.44 10.54 15.05
CA PRO A 164 -8.39 10.88 13.99
C PRO A 164 -8.65 9.77 12.98
N VAL A 165 -7.74 8.80 12.87
CA VAL A 165 -7.81 7.69 11.91
C VAL A 165 -7.71 6.31 12.57
N ALA A 166 -7.75 6.23 13.89
CA ALA A 166 -7.51 5.00 14.65
C ALA A 166 -8.44 3.85 14.24
N ASP A 167 -9.72 4.13 13.99
CA ASP A 167 -10.69 3.11 13.57
C ASP A 167 -10.44 2.56 12.14
N PHE A 168 -9.59 3.26 11.36
CA PHE A 168 -9.38 2.99 9.94
C PHE A 168 -8.00 2.42 9.62
N ILE A 169 -7.16 2.24 10.62
CA ILE A 169 -5.81 1.70 10.48
C ILE A 169 -5.61 0.49 11.38
N ASP A 170 -4.64 -0.35 11.06
CA ASP A 170 -4.30 -1.51 11.88
C ASP A 170 -3.12 -1.19 12.83
N VAL A 171 -2.15 -0.39 12.36
CA VAL A 171 -0.94 -0.05 13.11
C VAL A 171 -0.49 1.38 12.82
N ALA A 172 -0.07 2.11 13.85
CA ALA A 172 0.68 3.35 13.73
C ALA A 172 2.16 3.09 14.03
N VAL A 173 3.03 3.40 13.06
CA VAL A 173 4.48 3.24 13.19
C VAL A 173 5.08 4.57 13.65
N LEU A 174 5.69 4.57 14.83
CA LEU A 174 6.29 5.77 15.43
C LEU A 174 7.82 5.72 15.27
N GLY A 175 8.40 6.83 14.86
CA GLY A 175 9.86 6.96 14.68
C GLY A 175 10.31 6.74 13.24
N ASP A 176 11.57 6.30 13.08
CA ASP A 176 12.21 6.13 11.78
C ASP A 176 11.70 4.88 11.07
N GLY A 177 11.19 5.08 9.85
CA GLY A 177 10.54 4.01 9.10
C GLY A 177 11.49 2.97 8.51
N GLU A 178 12.78 3.27 8.38
CA GLU A 178 13.76 2.44 7.70
C GLU A 178 13.96 1.11 8.41
N GLU A 179 14.22 1.14 9.72
CA GLU A 179 14.39 -0.09 10.52
C GLU A 179 13.05 -0.76 10.76
N ALA A 180 12.01 0.03 11.04
CA ALA A 180 10.66 -0.47 11.27
C ALA A 180 10.11 -1.23 10.06
N SER A 181 10.28 -0.72 8.83
CA SER A 181 9.78 -1.41 7.62
C SER A 181 10.45 -2.76 7.37
N VAL A 182 11.73 -2.89 7.71
CA VAL A 182 12.46 -4.15 7.62
C VAL A 182 11.93 -5.16 8.65
N GLU A 183 11.74 -4.72 9.89
CA GLU A 183 11.24 -5.58 10.96
C GLU A 183 9.79 -6.00 10.71
N LEU A 184 8.92 -5.07 10.33
CA LEU A 184 7.55 -5.36 9.93
C LEU A 184 7.49 -6.38 8.78
N SER A 185 8.35 -6.20 7.77
CA SER A 185 8.44 -7.16 6.67
C SER A 185 8.84 -8.56 7.15
N ARG A 186 9.77 -8.67 8.11
CA ARG A 186 10.17 -9.96 8.71
C ARG A 186 9.01 -10.60 9.45
N ILE A 187 8.32 -9.85 10.31
CA ILE A 187 7.19 -10.34 11.09
C ILE A 187 6.10 -10.88 10.17
N VAL A 188 5.69 -10.10 9.17
CA VAL A 188 4.66 -10.52 8.19
C VAL A 188 5.10 -11.77 7.43
N ARG A 189 6.34 -11.80 6.96
CA ARG A 189 6.91 -12.97 6.29
C ARG A 189 6.87 -14.22 7.17
N ASP A 190 7.42 -14.11 8.37
CA ASP A 190 7.59 -15.25 9.28
C ASP A 190 6.22 -15.77 9.77
N TRP A 191 5.28 -14.87 10.02
CA TRP A 191 3.88 -15.20 10.31
C TRP A 191 3.23 -15.96 9.14
N ARG A 192 3.42 -15.51 7.91
CA ARG A 192 2.89 -16.20 6.71
C ARG A 192 3.52 -17.57 6.52
N LEU A 193 4.85 -17.67 6.64
CA LEU A 193 5.57 -18.95 6.54
C LEU A 193 5.15 -19.95 7.62
N ALA A 194 4.72 -19.46 8.78
CA ALA A 194 4.16 -20.28 9.85
C ALA A 194 2.68 -20.72 9.61
N GLY A 195 2.07 -20.33 8.49
CA GLY A 195 0.67 -20.63 8.18
C GLY A 195 -0.33 -19.72 8.86
N CYS A 196 0.01 -18.46 9.05
CA CYS A 196 -0.83 -17.40 9.59
C CYS A 196 -1.47 -17.72 10.96
N PRO A 197 -0.69 -18.11 11.98
CA PRO A 197 -1.23 -18.48 13.28
C PRO A 197 -2.02 -17.31 13.89
N GLY A 198 -3.18 -17.61 14.43
CA GLY A 198 -4.09 -16.61 15.01
C GLY A 198 -4.82 -15.72 14.00
N GLY A 199 -4.64 -15.97 12.70
CA GLY A 199 -5.23 -15.12 11.66
C GLY A 199 -4.69 -13.68 11.72
N ARG A 200 -5.52 -12.71 11.30
CA ARG A 200 -5.16 -11.29 11.31
C ARG A 200 -4.81 -10.79 12.73
N ASP A 201 -5.59 -11.18 13.73
CA ASP A 201 -5.36 -10.77 15.12
C ASP A 201 -3.99 -11.25 15.62
N GLY A 202 -3.58 -12.46 15.22
CA GLY A 202 -2.29 -13.02 15.62
C GLY A 202 -1.10 -12.20 15.14
N VAL A 203 -1.11 -11.69 13.90
CA VAL A 203 -0.03 -10.82 13.43
C VAL A 203 -0.09 -9.44 14.10
N LEU A 204 -1.29 -8.90 14.36
CA LEU A 204 -1.45 -7.62 15.05
C LEU A 204 -0.94 -7.67 16.47
N GLU A 205 -1.17 -8.78 17.22
CA GLU A 205 -0.62 -9.00 18.55
C GLU A 205 0.92 -9.02 18.54
N VAL A 206 1.54 -9.67 17.55
CA VAL A 206 3.00 -9.67 17.40
C VAL A 206 3.52 -8.28 17.09
N LEU A 207 2.88 -7.56 16.17
CA LEU A 207 3.27 -6.20 15.80
C LEU A 207 3.16 -5.24 17.01
N ALA A 208 2.10 -5.34 17.80
CA ALA A 208 1.90 -4.52 19.00
C ALA A 208 2.93 -4.80 20.10
N ALA A 209 3.52 -6.00 20.12
CA ALA A 209 4.57 -6.36 21.08
C ALA A 209 5.99 -5.95 20.64
N THR A 210 6.13 -5.47 19.42
CA THR A 210 7.41 -5.07 18.80
C THR A 210 7.54 -3.54 18.90
N GLY A 211 7.76 -3.02 20.12
CA GLY A 211 7.84 -1.59 20.39
C GLY A 211 9.11 -1.20 21.12
#